data_a455684cab128943f2b54048be8deb1a
#
_entry.id   a455684cab128943f2b54048be8deb1a
#
_cell.length_a   1.000
_cell.length_b   1.000
_cell.length_c   1.000
_cell.angle_alpha   90.00
_cell.angle_beta   90.00
_cell.angle_gamma   90.00
#
_symmetry.space_group_name_H-M   'P 1'
#
loop_
_entity.id
_entity.type
_entity.pdbx_description
1 polymer ?
#
loop_
_entity_poly.entity_id
_entity_poly.type
_entity_poly.pdbx_seq_one_letter_code
_entity_poly.pdbx_strand_id
1 'polypeptide(L)'
;VQAQPIQPFPPFVELTESRYGPMLYPPRDQYVGRSFKEYGEFSQGELDIFVQILSPGAIVLDIGANIGAHTVPLAQLVGTGGVVVAFEPQPVLHQILCANLVLNSVPNVLTYPMALGNCEGECKIPVFDYSQAHNFGGISMDMVEEGESIPLGKLDSFQLDRVDFIKLDVE
;
A
#
# COMPACT_ATOMS: atom_id res chain seq x y z
N VAL A 1 28.77 -33.08 1.81
CA VAL A 1 27.50 -32.50 2.28
C VAL A 1 26.63 -32.28 1.05
N GLN A 2 25.59 -33.10 0.83
CA GLN A 2 24.63 -32.86 -0.24
C GLN A 2 23.76 -31.65 0.17
N ALA A 3 23.81 -30.60 -0.64
CA ALA A 3 22.90 -29.43 -0.44
C ALA A 3 21.47 -29.92 -0.61
N GLN A 4 20.62 -29.59 0.36
CA GLN A 4 19.17 -29.83 0.21
C GLN A 4 18.65 -28.95 -0.93
N PRO A 5 17.76 -29.48 -1.81
CA PRO A 5 17.18 -28.68 -2.86
C PRO A 5 16.36 -27.55 -2.27
N ILE A 6 16.55 -26.33 -2.78
CA ILE A 6 15.71 -25.16 -2.43
C ILE A 6 14.30 -25.43 -2.99
N GLN A 7 13.31 -25.47 -2.12
CA GLN A 7 11.91 -25.55 -2.53
C GLN A 7 11.35 -24.13 -2.66
N PRO A 8 10.86 -23.73 -3.83
CA PRO A 8 10.24 -22.41 -3.99
C PRO A 8 8.90 -22.38 -3.24
N PHE A 9 8.59 -21.22 -2.66
CA PHE A 9 7.24 -20.95 -2.17
C PHE A 9 6.25 -20.87 -3.35
N PRO A 10 4.98 -21.27 -3.15
CA PRO A 10 3.97 -21.05 -4.18
C PRO A 10 3.79 -19.54 -4.43
N PRO A 11 3.62 -19.15 -5.70
CA PRO A 11 3.41 -17.75 -6.02
C PRO A 11 2.09 -17.24 -5.39
N PHE A 12 2.16 -16.09 -4.72
CA PHE A 12 1.02 -15.44 -4.09
C PHE A 12 0.70 -14.06 -4.69
N VAL A 13 1.40 -13.69 -5.76
CA VAL A 13 1.17 -12.46 -6.54
C VAL A 13 1.08 -12.78 -8.02
N GLU A 14 0.30 -11.98 -8.73
CA GLU A 14 0.21 -11.94 -10.18
C GLU A 14 0.53 -10.53 -10.68
N LEU A 15 0.98 -10.42 -11.93
CA LEU A 15 1.23 -9.15 -12.61
C LEU A 15 0.11 -8.89 -13.62
N THR A 16 -0.39 -7.67 -13.66
CA THR A 16 -1.34 -7.23 -14.69
C THR A 16 -0.93 -5.87 -15.25
N GLU A 17 -1.31 -5.60 -16.50
CA GLU A 17 -1.31 -4.25 -17.02
C GLU A 17 -2.51 -3.50 -16.44
N SER A 18 -2.25 -2.38 -15.79
CA SER A 18 -3.29 -1.53 -15.24
C SER A 18 -3.38 -0.20 -15.99
N ARG A 19 -4.40 0.59 -15.66
CA ARG A 19 -4.57 1.95 -16.20
C ARG A 19 -3.36 2.85 -15.95
N TYR A 20 -2.61 2.60 -14.88
CA TYR A 20 -1.49 3.45 -14.42
C TYR A 20 -0.12 2.79 -14.58
N GLY A 21 -0.07 1.67 -15.29
CA GLY A 21 1.12 0.87 -15.55
C GLY A 21 1.05 -0.53 -14.95
N PRO A 22 2.13 -1.33 -15.03
CA PRO A 22 2.14 -2.70 -14.53
C PRO A 22 2.00 -2.75 -13.01
N MET A 23 1.10 -3.64 -12.52
CA MET A 23 0.84 -3.79 -11.09
C MET A 23 0.91 -5.26 -10.67
N LEU A 24 1.70 -5.53 -9.62
CA LEU A 24 1.64 -6.76 -8.85
C LEU A 24 0.45 -6.68 -7.89
N TYR A 25 -0.30 -7.76 -7.79
CA TYR A 25 -1.43 -7.86 -6.88
C TYR A 25 -1.59 -9.29 -6.34
N PRO A 26 -2.12 -9.47 -5.12
CA PRO A 26 -2.47 -10.80 -4.60
C PRO A 26 -3.80 -11.28 -5.23
N PRO A 27 -3.78 -12.36 -6.06
CA PRO A 27 -4.97 -12.78 -6.81
C PRO A 27 -6.09 -13.36 -5.93
N ARG A 28 -5.81 -13.60 -4.65
CA ARG A 28 -6.78 -14.09 -3.65
C ARG A 28 -7.39 -12.97 -2.83
N ASP A 29 -6.95 -11.72 -3.02
CA ASP A 29 -7.60 -10.56 -2.42
C ASP A 29 -8.99 -10.35 -3.03
N GLN A 30 -9.99 -10.23 -2.14
CA GLN A 30 -11.41 -10.18 -2.52
C GLN A 30 -11.85 -8.79 -3.02
N TYR A 31 -11.07 -7.74 -2.78
CA TYR A 31 -11.39 -6.37 -3.14
C TYR A 31 -10.35 -5.76 -4.09
N VAL A 32 -9.20 -5.35 -3.59
CA VAL A 32 -8.18 -4.67 -4.38
C VAL A 32 -7.63 -5.60 -5.46
N GLY A 33 -7.17 -6.80 -5.08
CA GLY A 33 -6.64 -7.77 -6.02
C GLY A 33 -7.67 -8.23 -7.05
N ARG A 34 -8.92 -8.44 -6.62
CA ARG A 34 -10.02 -8.77 -7.55
C ARG A 34 -10.28 -7.64 -8.55
N SER A 35 -10.26 -6.38 -8.10
CA SER A 35 -10.46 -5.23 -8.97
C SER A 35 -9.37 -5.13 -10.04
N PHE A 36 -8.10 -5.32 -9.66
CA PHE A 36 -7.00 -5.38 -10.63
C PHE A 36 -7.16 -6.52 -11.63
N LYS A 37 -7.57 -7.69 -11.18
CA LYS A 37 -7.81 -8.85 -12.04
C LYS A 37 -8.93 -8.63 -13.04
N GLU A 38 -10.03 -8.01 -12.61
CA GLU A 38 -11.24 -7.86 -13.42
C GLU A 38 -11.21 -6.60 -14.28
N TYR A 39 -10.67 -5.50 -13.79
CA TYR A 39 -10.78 -4.17 -14.40
C TYR A 39 -9.42 -3.50 -14.71
N GLY A 40 -8.32 -4.00 -14.17
CA GLY A 40 -7.00 -3.34 -14.29
C GLY A 40 -6.91 -2.00 -13.53
N GLU A 41 -7.79 -1.76 -12.57
CA GLU A 41 -7.84 -0.54 -11.76
C GLU A 41 -8.53 -0.80 -10.41
N PHE A 42 -8.37 0.12 -9.46
CA PHE A 42 -9.08 0.11 -8.19
C PHE A 42 -9.58 1.51 -7.85
N SER A 43 -10.86 1.59 -7.47
CA SER A 43 -11.51 2.83 -7.00
C SER A 43 -11.28 4.05 -7.91
N GLN A 44 -11.45 3.87 -9.23
CA GLN A 44 -11.21 4.93 -10.24
C GLN A 44 -11.96 6.22 -9.95
N GLY A 45 -13.19 6.14 -9.39
CA GLY A 45 -13.98 7.32 -9.02
C GLY A 45 -13.28 8.22 -7.98
N GLU A 46 -12.50 7.66 -7.06
CA GLU A 46 -11.70 8.45 -6.12
C GLU A 46 -10.54 9.13 -6.83
N LEU A 47 -9.85 8.42 -7.72
CA LEU A 47 -8.77 9.00 -8.51
C LEU A 47 -9.26 10.13 -9.42
N ASP A 48 -10.45 10.03 -9.98
CA ASP A 48 -11.07 11.08 -10.79
C ASP A 48 -11.33 12.36 -9.95
N ILE A 49 -11.59 12.21 -8.64
CA ILE A 49 -11.68 13.33 -7.70
C ILE A 49 -10.28 13.88 -7.41
N PHE A 50 -9.29 13.02 -7.12
CA PHE A 50 -7.93 13.45 -6.79
C PHE A 50 -7.30 14.27 -7.93
N VAL A 51 -7.53 13.88 -9.19
CA VAL A 51 -7.09 14.62 -10.38
C VAL A 51 -7.65 16.05 -10.42
N GLN A 52 -8.86 16.28 -9.88
CA GLN A 52 -9.49 17.61 -9.89
C GLN A 52 -8.95 18.54 -8.79
N ILE A 53 -8.44 17.98 -7.69
CA ILE A 53 -8.04 18.76 -6.51
C ILE A 53 -6.53 18.86 -6.35
N LEU A 54 -5.77 17.89 -6.86
CA LEU A 54 -4.31 17.88 -6.76
C LEU A 54 -3.66 18.63 -7.92
N SER A 55 -2.54 19.24 -7.60
CA SER A 55 -1.70 19.94 -8.57
C SER A 55 -0.28 19.33 -8.59
N PRO A 56 0.45 19.43 -9.71
CA PRO A 56 1.86 19.08 -9.74
C PRO A 56 2.65 19.82 -8.65
N GLY A 57 3.55 19.12 -7.98
CA GLY A 57 4.33 19.64 -6.86
C GLY A 57 3.65 19.52 -5.50
N ALA A 58 2.46 18.89 -5.40
CA ALA A 58 1.78 18.65 -4.13
C ALA A 58 2.53 17.63 -3.26
N ILE A 59 2.38 17.79 -1.94
CA ILE A 59 2.80 16.82 -0.93
C ILE A 59 1.55 16.09 -0.43
N VAL A 60 1.52 14.78 -0.66
CA VAL A 60 0.36 13.91 -0.43
C VAL A 60 0.70 12.85 0.61
N LEU A 61 -0.20 12.60 1.54
CA LEU A 61 -0.15 11.44 2.42
C LEU A 61 -1.15 10.40 1.94
N ASP A 62 -0.69 9.16 1.78
CA ASP A 62 -1.51 7.98 1.50
C ASP A 62 -1.43 7.03 2.69
N ILE A 63 -2.40 7.12 3.58
CA ILE A 63 -2.47 6.36 4.82
C ILE A 63 -3.40 5.16 4.60
N GLY A 64 -2.84 3.94 4.72
CA GLY A 64 -3.46 2.71 4.24
C GLY A 64 -3.19 2.52 2.75
N ALA A 65 -1.90 2.57 2.36
CA ALA A 65 -1.47 2.53 0.96
C ALA A 65 -1.69 1.17 0.28
N ASN A 66 -1.86 0.11 1.06
CA ASN A 66 -2.07 -1.25 0.56
C ASN A 66 -0.96 -1.64 -0.45
N ILE A 67 -1.29 -2.18 -1.60
CA ILE A 67 -0.34 -2.51 -2.68
C ILE A 67 0.07 -1.32 -3.55
N GLY A 68 -0.36 -0.10 -3.20
CA GLY A 68 -0.05 1.12 -3.95
C GLY A 68 -1.03 1.45 -5.07
N ALA A 69 -2.25 0.92 -4.98
CA ALA A 69 -3.30 1.15 -5.99
C ALA A 69 -3.60 2.64 -6.22
N HIS A 70 -3.55 3.45 -5.16
CA HIS A 70 -3.65 4.91 -5.23
C HIS A 70 -2.26 5.57 -5.22
N THR A 71 -1.29 5.01 -4.50
CA THR A 71 0.06 5.60 -4.37
C THR A 71 0.74 5.82 -5.72
N VAL A 72 0.68 4.83 -6.62
CA VAL A 72 1.30 4.91 -7.95
C VAL A 72 0.70 6.06 -8.77
N PRO A 73 -0.63 6.13 -9.01
CA PRO A 73 -1.21 7.24 -9.75
C PRO A 73 -1.08 8.60 -9.03
N LEU A 74 -1.13 8.66 -7.71
CA LEU A 74 -0.88 9.89 -6.95
C LEU A 74 0.54 10.42 -7.20
N ALA A 75 1.55 9.52 -7.15
CA ALA A 75 2.94 9.90 -7.41
C ALA A 75 3.16 10.40 -8.84
N GLN A 76 2.50 9.78 -9.82
CA GLN A 76 2.49 10.24 -11.22
C GLN A 76 1.82 11.60 -11.36
N LEU A 77 0.71 11.83 -10.66
CA LEU A 77 -0.08 13.05 -10.70
C LEU A 77 0.68 14.26 -10.12
N VAL A 78 1.31 14.08 -8.95
CA VAL A 78 2.08 15.17 -8.33
C VAL A 78 3.42 15.41 -9.05
N GLY A 79 3.91 14.45 -9.82
CA GLY A 79 5.09 14.54 -10.65
C GLY A 79 6.39 14.73 -9.85
N THR A 80 7.48 15.05 -10.57
CA THR A 80 8.84 15.11 -9.99
C THR A 80 9.05 16.25 -8.99
N GLY A 81 8.16 17.23 -8.96
CA GLY A 81 8.20 18.35 -8.01
C GLY A 81 7.40 18.08 -6.74
N GLY A 82 6.61 17.01 -6.71
CA GLY A 82 5.79 16.60 -5.57
C GLY A 82 6.31 15.33 -4.90
N VAL A 83 5.73 15.00 -3.76
CA VAL A 83 6.08 13.82 -2.96
C VAL A 83 4.81 13.14 -2.46
N VAL A 84 4.80 11.81 -2.50
CA VAL A 84 3.81 11.00 -1.77
C VAL A 84 4.50 10.34 -0.59
N VAL A 85 3.88 10.43 0.59
CA VAL A 85 4.31 9.71 1.79
C VAL A 85 3.27 8.63 2.08
N ALA A 86 3.66 7.38 1.93
CA ALA A 86 2.76 6.23 1.98
C ALA A 86 3.01 5.40 3.25
N PHE A 87 1.93 5.06 3.96
CA PHE A 87 1.96 4.23 5.16
C PHE A 87 1.17 2.96 4.89
N GLU A 88 1.83 1.80 5.05
CA GLU A 88 1.19 0.50 4.94
C GLU A 88 1.74 -0.43 6.02
N PRO A 89 0.92 -0.81 7.02
CA PRO A 89 1.38 -1.59 8.15
C PRO A 89 1.68 -3.06 7.84
N GLN A 90 1.00 -3.67 6.86
CA GLN A 90 1.19 -5.08 6.56
C GLN A 90 2.48 -5.33 5.78
N PRO A 91 3.43 -6.13 6.30
CA PRO A 91 4.75 -6.31 5.67
C PRO A 91 4.67 -6.80 4.22
N VAL A 92 3.79 -7.75 3.92
CA VAL A 92 3.66 -8.31 2.57
C VAL A 92 3.04 -7.30 1.61
N LEU A 93 1.99 -6.57 2.01
CA LEU A 93 1.39 -5.53 1.18
C LEU A 93 2.38 -4.38 0.96
N HIS A 94 3.12 -3.97 1.99
CA HIS A 94 4.18 -2.98 1.86
C HIS A 94 5.30 -3.42 0.89
N GLN A 95 5.70 -4.71 0.89
CA GLN A 95 6.65 -5.24 -0.10
C GLN A 95 6.10 -5.14 -1.53
N ILE A 96 4.82 -5.45 -1.72
CA ILE A 96 4.15 -5.33 -3.02
C ILE A 96 4.05 -3.85 -3.42
N LEU A 97 3.69 -2.95 -2.51
CA LEU A 97 3.72 -1.49 -2.72
C LEU A 97 5.09 -1.04 -3.25
N CYS A 98 6.17 -1.37 -2.54
CA CYS A 98 7.53 -1.01 -2.95
C CYS A 98 7.88 -1.57 -4.34
N ALA A 99 7.49 -2.82 -4.64
CA ALA A 99 7.70 -3.43 -5.95
C ALA A 99 6.91 -2.68 -7.05
N ASN A 100 5.67 -2.30 -6.79
CA ASN A 100 4.84 -1.54 -7.72
C ASN A 100 5.40 -0.15 -8.01
N LEU A 101 5.97 0.52 -7.01
CA LEU A 101 6.65 1.81 -7.21
C LEU A 101 7.85 1.68 -8.15
N VAL A 102 8.68 0.63 -7.96
CA VAL A 102 9.83 0.36 -8.82
C VAL A 102 9.39 0.01 -10.24
N LEU A 103 8.40 -0.88 -10.39
CA LEU A 103 7.84 -1.27 -11.70
C LEU A 103 7.35 -0.07 -12.51
N ASN A 104 6.77 0.92 -11.83
CA ASN A 104 6.22 2.12 -12.47
C ASN A 104 7.21 3.29 -12.52
N SER A 105 8.46 3.09 -12.08
CA SER A 105 9.51 4.13 -12.11
C SER A 105 9.10 5.43 -11.43
N VAL A 106 8.38 5.35 -10.31
CA VAL A 106 7.97 6.51 -9.50
C VAL A 106 8.90 6.67 -8.29
N PRO A 107 9.93 7.54 -8.38
CA PRO A 107 10.94 7.69 -7.33
C PRO A 107 10.55 8.70 -6.24
N ASN A 108 9.43 9.39 -6.39
CA ASN A 108 8.97 10.47 -5.54
C ASN A 108 8.01 9.99 -4.43
N VAL A 109 8.21 8.76 -3.94
CA VAL A 109 7.41 8.17 -2.87
C VAL A 109 8.32 7.77 -1.71
N LEU A 110 7.96 8.18 -0.50
CA LEU A 110 8.54 7.69 0.75
C LEU A 110 7.57 6.70 1.38
N THR A 111 8.01 5.48 1.68
CA THR A 111 7.17 4.43 2.23
C THR A 111 7.55 4.09 3.66
N TYR A 112 6.55 3.88 4.52
CA TYR A 112 6.72 3.51 5.91
C TYR A 112 5.92 2.24 6.24
N PRO A 113 6.59 1.14 6.67
CA PRO A 113 5.94 -0.11 7.08
C PRO A 113 5.42 0.01 8.52
N MET A 114 4.42 0.84 8.72
CA MET A 114 3.88 1.10 10.06
C MET A 114 2.42 1.53 10.02
N ALA A 115 1.73 1.33 11.13
CA ALA A 115 0.42 1.91 11.38
C ALA A 115 0.53 3.34 11.94
N LEU A 116 -0.51 4.14 11.70
CA LEU A 116 -0.66 5.45 12.33
C LEU A 116 -1.85 5.41 13.31
N GLY A 117 -1.66 6.05 14.47
CA GLY A 117 -2.67 6.13 15.53
C GLY A 117 -2.47 7.32 16.44
N ASN A 118 -3.10 7.29 17.60
CA ASN A 118 -3.04 8.35 18.60
C ASN A 118 -1.88 8.21 19.60
N CYS A 119 -1.09 7.12 19.51
CA CYS A 119 0.05 6.85 20.39
C CYS A 119 1.21 6.26 19.59
N GLU A 120 2.40 6.29 20.17
CA GLU A 120 3.57 5.60 19.66
C GLU A 120 3.75 4.26 20.38
N GLY A 121 4.31 3.27 19.68
CA GLY A 121 4.56 1.94 20.21
C GLY A 121 4.51 0.86 19.16
N GLU A 122 3.84 -0.22 19.48
CA GLU A 122 3.60 -1.36 18.60
C GLU A 122 2.12 -1.75 18.65
N CYS A 123 1.60 -2.25 17.56
CA CYS A 123 0.31 -2.90 17.49
C CYS A 123 0.45 -4.27 16.80
N LYS A 124 -0.60 -5.08 16.84
CA LYS A 124 -0.58 -6.38 16.20
C LYS A 124 -1.47 -6.40 14.98
N ILE A 125 -1.01 -7.11 13.95
CA ILE A 125 -1.80 -7.43 12.77
C ILE A 125 -1.91 -8.96 12.62
N PRO A 126 -3.00 -9.49 12.05
CA PRO A 126 -3.12 -10.91 11.81
C PRO A 126 -2.09 -11.39 10.78
N VAL A 127 -1.63 -12.62 10.95
CA VAL A 127 -0.79 -13.29 9.94
C VAL A 127 -1.71 -13.94 8.91
N PHE A 128 -1.58 -13.55 7.65
CA PHE A 128 -2.39 -14.08 6.57
C PHE A 128 -1.72 -15.25 5.84
N ASP A 129 -2.53 -16.23 5.47
CA ASP A 129 -2.21 -17.19 4.42
C ASP A 129 -2.67 -16.61 3.06
N TYR A 130 -1.76 -16.02 2.31
CA TYR A 130 -2.03 -15.42 1.00
C TYR A 130 -2.45 -16.43 -0.07
N SER A 131 -2.42 -17.74 0.22
CA SER A 131 -2.98 -18.78 -0.65
C SER A 131 -4.51 -18.91 -0.54
N GLN A 132 -5.10 -18.34 0.50
CA GLN A 132 -6.53 -18.35 0.77
C GLN A 132 -7.18 -17.02 0.37
N ALA A 133 -8.47 -17.08 0.01
CA ALA A 133 -9.23 -15.88 -0.32
C ALA A 133 -9.55 -15.08 0.95
N HIS A 134 -9.17 -13.83 0.97
CA HIS A 134 -9.38 -12.93 2.10
C HIS A 134 -9.50 -11.46 1.65
N ASN A 135 -10.04 -10.59 2.51
CA ASN A 135 -9.86 -9.14 2.40
C ASN A 135 -8.56 -8.75 3.11
N PHE A 136 -7.45 -8.69 2.38
CA PHE A 136 -6.16 -8.39 3.00
C PHE A 136 -6.04 -6.93 3.43
N GLY A 137 -6.80 -6.01 2.83
CA GLY A 137 -6.76 -4.59 3.17
C GLY A 137 -7.69 -4.17 4.31
N GLY A 138 -8.74 -4.94 4.59
CA GLY A 138 -9.73 -4.62 5.62
C GLY A 138 -9.41 -5.32 6.95
N ILE A 139 -8.54 -4.74 7.76
CA ILE A 139 -8.15 -5.26 9.07
C ILE A 139 -8.46 -4.23 10.13
N SER A 140 -9.38 -4.57 11.04
CA SER A 140 -9.52 -3.83 12.28
C SER A 140 -8.45 -4.26 13.28
N MET A 141 -7.55 -3.35 13.63
CA MET A 141 -6.43 -3.63 14.54
C MET A 141 -6.87 -3.76 16.00
N ASP A 142 -8.05 -3.24 16.36
CA ASP A 142 -8.55 -3.23 17.74
C ASP A 142 -8.88 -4.64 18.28
N MET A 143 -8.98 -5.63 17.41
CA MET A 143 -9.42 -7.00 17.77
C MET A 143 -8.31 -8.05 17.65
N VAL A 144 -7.06 -7.69 17.36
CA VAL A 144 -5.99 -8.65 17.14
C VAL A 144 -5.24 -8.96 18.44
N GLU A 145 -5.58 -10.08 19.09
CA GLU A 145 -4.87 -10.57 20.29
C GLU A 145 -3.56 -11.27 19.92
N GLU A 146 -3.57 -12.05 18.82
CA GLU A 146 -2.41 -12.82 18.34
C GLU A 146 -2.06 -12.39 16.91
N GLY A 147 -0.78 -12.16 16.62
CA GLY A 147 -0.33 -11.74 15.30
C GLY A 147 1.10 -11.22 15.28
N GLU A 148 1.47 -10.64 14.15
CA GLU A 148 2.77 -9.99 13.96
C GLU A 148 2.78 -8.60 14.58
N SER A 149 3.83 -8.28 15.34
CA SER A 149 4.02 -6.94 15.91
C SER A 149 4.58 -6.00 14.86
N ILE A 150 3.93 -4.85 14.70
CA ILE A 150 4.31 -3.81 13.76
C ILE A 150 4.44 -2.45 14.47
N PRO A 151 5.27 -1.53 13.96
CA PRO A 151 5.39 -0.19 14.52
C PRO A 151 4.06 0.58 14.42
N LEU A 152 3.73 1.28 15.51
CA LEU A 152 2.63 2.24 15.60
C LEU A 152 3.20 3.62 15.89
N GLY A 153 2.83 4.63 15.12
CA GLY A 153 3.30 6.00 15.32
C GLY A 153 2.19 7.03 15.20
N LYS A 154 2.56 8.27 15.52
CA LYS A 154 1.70 9.43 15.32
C LYS A 154 2.11 10.18 14.07
N LEU A 155 1.14 10.64 13.28
CA LEU A 155 1.44 11.46 12.12
C LEU A 155 2.21 12.74 12.51
N ASP A 156 1.88 13.36 13.64
CA ASP A 156 2.53 14.58 14.13
C ASP A 156 4.03 14.42 14.44
N SER A 157 4.50 13.17 14.64
CA SER A 157 5.93 12.89 14.88
C SER A 157 6.79 13.05 13.62
N PHE A 158 6.19 13.12 12.43
CA PHE A 158 6.92 13.23 11.16
C PHE A 158 7.38 14.66 10.82
N GLN A 159 6.96 15.69 11.57
CA GLN A 159 7.37 17.09 11.39
C GLN A 159 7.33 17.56 9.93
N LEU A 160 6.19 17.30 9.27
CA LEU A 160 6.00 17.67 7.86
C LEU A 160 5.75 19.19 7.79
N ASP A 161 6.58 19.91 7.04
CA ASP A 161 6.45 21.37 6.88
C ASP A 161 5.18 21.77 6.13
N ARG A 162 4.70 20.90 5.25
CA ARG A 162 3.52 21.11 4.41
C ARG A 162 2.87 19.78 4.04
N VAL A 163 1.57 19.75 4.01
CA VAL A 163 0.75 18.68 3.44
C VAL A 163 -0.39 19.32 2.67
N ASP A 164 -0.55 18.95 1.41
CA ASP A 164 -1.59 19.51 0.55
C ASP A 164 -2.83 18.60 0.49
N PHE A 165 -2.64 17.30 0.72
CA PHE A 165 -3.73 16.33 0.66
C PHE A 165 -3.41 15.10 1.52
N ILE A 166 -4.45 14.57 2.15
CA ILE A 166 -4.40 13.31 2.91
C ILE A 166 -5.50 12.39 2.41
N LYS A 167 -5.11 11.23 1.86
CA LYS A 167 -6.01 10.09 1.69
C LYS A 167 -5.87 9.23 2.93
N LEU A 168 -6.98 8.93 3.57
CA LEU A 168 -7.04 8.10 4.78
C LEU A 168 -8.05 6.98 4.55
N ASP A 169 -7.55 5.75 4.53
CA ASP A 169 -8.33 4.54 4.30
C ASP A 169 -7.79 3.44 5.24
N VAL A 170 -8.21 3.52 6.48
CA VAL A 170 -7.77 2.65 7.58
C VAL A 170 -8.97 2.24 8.43
N GLU A 171 -8.89 1.04 9.05
CA GLU A 171 -9.91 0.46 9.94
C GLU A 171 -9.41 0.33 11.39
#